data_90c0e2a029ecaf83f6de85334611aeaf
#
_entry.id   90c0e2a029ecaf83f6de85334611aeaf
#
_cell.length_a   1.000
_cell.length_b   1.000
_cell.length_c   1.000
_cell.angle_alpha   90.00
_cell.angle_beta   90.00
_cell.angle_gamma   90.00
#
_symmetry.space_group_name_H-M   'P 1'
#
loop_
_entity.id
_entity.type
_entity.pdbx_description
1 polymer ?
#
loop_
_entity_poly.entity_id
_entity_poly.type
_entity_poly.pdbx_seq_one_letter_code
_entity_poly.pdbx_strand_id
1 'polypeptide(L)'
;LAKHDKTVTVVNGSISGDTTGNGLARLPQLLEQHAPDTVLIELGANDGLRGFPPKLMSANLDQIIEQVKAAGAKPIMMQIKIPPNYGKRYNQQFEYAFAALADQQNVPILPFFLEHIILKPEWMMNDGLHPKPEAQPWIAEFVAEELYQYL
;
A
#
# COMPACT_ATOMS: atom_id res chain seq x y z
N LEU A 1 -8.85 -12.17 7.35
CA LEU A 1 -8.32 -13.37 6.68
C LEU A 1 -8.83 -14.66 7.31
N ALA A 2 -9.03 -14.67 8.64
CA ALA A 2 -9.62 -15.82 9.32
C ALA A 2 -11.02 -16.16 8.81
N LYS A 3 -11.75 -15.17 8.31
CA LYS A 3 -13.07 -15.35 7.70
C LYS A 3 -13.07 -16.22 6.45
N HIS A 4 -11.91 -16.41 5.83
CA HIS A 4 -11.76 -17.17 4.61
C HIS A 4 -11.14 -18.55 4.83
N ASP A 5 -11.25 -19.06 6.06
CA ASP A 5 -10.76 -20.40 6.44
C ASP A 5 -9.25 -20.59 6.30
N LYS A 6 -8.49 -19.49 6.18
CA LYS A 6 -7.03 -19.53 6.19
C LYS A 6 -6.50 -19.04 7.52
N THR A 7 -5.61 -19.82 8.12
CA THR A 7 -4.91 -19.40 9.35
C THR A 7 -3.69 -18.57 8.94
N VAL A 8 -3.73 -17.27 9.26
CA VAL A 8 -2.69 -16.31 8.89
C VAL A 8 -2.29 -15.51 10.11
N THR A 9 -1.00 -15.44 10.38
CA THR A 9 -0.45 -14.53 11.39
C THR A 9 -0.13 -13.21 10.72
N VAL A 10 -0.73 -12.13 11.21
CA VAL A 10 -0.53 -10.79 10.65
C VAL A 10 0.37 -9.97 11.56
N VAL A 11 1.45 -9.43 10.99
CA VAL A 11 2.34 -8.51 11.68
C VAL A 11 2.21 -7.15 11.01
N ASN A 12 1.88 -6.12 11.81
CA ASN A 12 1.76 -4.75 11.30
C ASN A 12 3.07 -4.00 11.54
N GLY A 13 3.82 -3.76 10.45
CA GLY A 13 5.06 -2.98 10.49
C GLY A 13 4.86 -1.52 10.07
N SER A 14 3.61 -1.08 9.90
CA SER A 14 3.31 0.28 9.43
C SER A 14 3.53 1.32 10.53
N ILE A 15 4.00 2.51 10.12
CA ILE A 15 4.11 3.68 10.98
C ILE A 15 3.42 4.83 10.27
N SER A 16 2.52 5.53 10.99
CA SER A 16 1.83 6.71 10.45
C SER A 16 2.82 7.75 9.95
N GLY A 17 2.57 8.28 8.76
CA GLY A 17 3.40 9.33 8.18
C GLY A 17 4.63 8.85 7.42
N ASP A 18 4.88 7.54 7.37
CA ASP A 18 6.02 7.00 6.63
C ASP A 18 5.90 7.26 5.13
N THR A 19 7.02 7.67 4.54
CA THR A 19 7.20 7.70 3.09
C THR A 19 7.79 6.37 2.62
N THR A 20 7.92 6.20 1.30
CA THR A 20 8.60 5.03 0.73
C THR A 20 10.05 4.96 1.18
N GLY A 21 10.72 6.10 1.34
CA GLY A 21 12.09 6.14 1.85
C GLY A 21 12.20 5.65 3.28
N ASN A 22 11.26 6.04 4.14
CA ASN A 22 11.21 5.56 5.53
C ASN A 22 10.96 4.06 5.59
N GLY A 23 9.99 3.58 4.80
CA GLY A 23 9.68 2.16 4.73
C GLY A 23 10.87 1.33 4.25
N LEU A 24 11.58 1.81 3.23
CA LEU A 24 12.78 1.16 2.72
C LEU A 24 13.87 1.05 3.79
N ALA A 25 14.07 2.11 4.56
CA ALA A 25 15.09 2.14 5.62
C ALA A 25 14.80 1.13 6.74
N ARG A 26 13.52 0.86 7.04
CA ARG A 26 13.11 -0.06 8.11
C ARG A 26 12.95 -1.51 7.64
N LEU A 27 12.83 -1.72 6.34
CA LEU A 27 12.47 -3.02 5.78
C LEU A 27 13.46 -4.15 6.14
N PRO A 28 14.80 -3.98 6.04
CA PRO A 28 15.72 -5.08 6.34
C PRO A 28 15.53 -5.64 7.75
N GLN A 29 15.33 -4.76 8.73
CA GLN A 29 15.12 -5.20 10.12
C GLN A 29 13.80 -5.95 10.26
N LEU A 30 12.74 -5.48 9.62
CA LEU A 30 11.44 -6.15 9.67
C LEU A 30 11.48 -7.54 9.02
N LEU A 31 12.17 -7.68 7.90
CA LEU A 31 12.31 -8.95 7.21
C LEU A 31 13.13 -9.95 8.06
N GLU A 32 14.18 -9.48 8.69
CA GLU A 32 15.02 -10.30 9.56
C GLU A 32 14.23 -10.74 10.81
N GLN A 33 13.52 -9.80 11.43
CA GLN A 33 12.81 -10.00 12.69
C GLN A 33 11.61 -10.93 12.54
N HIS A 34 10.86 -10.84 11.44
CA HIS A 34 9.58 -11.52 11.26
C HIS A 34 9.61 -12.66 10.24
N ALA A 35 10.61 -12.72 9.37
CA ALA A 35 10.73 -13.73 8.30
C ALA A 35 9.38 -14.01 7.62
N PRO A 36 8.69 -12.99 7.06
CA PRO A 36 7.34 -13.18 6.52
C PRO A 36 7.33 -14.03 5.25
N ASP A 37 6.23 -14.71 5.00
CA ASP A 37 5.98 -15.41 3.74
C ASP A 37 5.49 -14.46 2.65
N THR A 38 4.70 -13.47 3.03
CA THR A 38 4.10 -12.49 2.14
C THR A 38 4.19 -11.10 2.77
N VAL A 39 4.53 -10.10 1.96
CA VAL A 39 4.60 -8.71 2.41
C VAL A 39 3.64 -7.87 1.57
N LEU A 40 2.64 -7.27 2.22
CA LEU A 40 1.77 -6.28 1.60
C LEU A 40 2.43 -4.90 1.73
N ILE A 41 2.69 -4.28 0.60
CA ILE A 41 3.35 -2.97 0.52
C ILE A 41 2.27 -1.91 0.33
N GLU A 42 2.00 -1.16 1.39
CA GLU A 42 1.02 -0.08 1.42
C GLU A 42 1.74 1.21 1.78
N LEU A 43 2.49 1.74 0.83
CA LEU A 43 3.32 2.93 0.97
C LEU A 43 3.19 3.82 -0.25
N GLY A 44 3.44 5.10 -0.09
CA GLY A 44 3.47 6.09 -1.15
C GLY A 44 2.51 7.26 -0.95
N ALA A 45 1.49 7.11 -0.10
CA ALA A 45 0.54 8.19 0.15
C ALA A 45 1.24 9.44 0.67
N ASN A 46 2.14 9.29 1.62
CA ASN A 46 2.88 10.43 2.19
C ASN A 46 3.87 11.04 1.21
N ASP A 47 4.46 10.24 0.33
CA ASP A 47 5.28 10.76 -0.79
C ASP A 47 4.43 11.69 -1.65
N GLY A 48 3.23 11.25 -2.02
CA GLY A 48 2.31 12.04 -2.83
C GLY A 48 1.83 13.30 -2.14
N LEU A 49 1.46 13.20 -0.86
CA LEU A 49 0.98 14.34 -0.09
C LEU A 49 2.07 15.41 0.09
N ARG A 50 3.34 15.01 0.10
CA ARG A 50 4.48 15.93 0.18
C ARG A 50 4.95 16.42 -1.19
N GLY A 51 4.33 15.96 -2.27
CA GLY A 51 4.70 16.35 -3.63
C GLY A 51 6.04 15.81 -4.09
N PHE A 52 6.48 14.68 -3.54
CA PHE A 52 7.75 14.07 -3.94
C PHE A 52 7.67 13.56 -5.38
N PRO A 53 8.78 13.59 -6.14
CA PRO A 53 8.76 13.10 -7.52
C PRO A 53 8.32 11.63 -7.60
N PRO A 54 7.36 11.29 -8.48
CA PRO A 54 6.95 9.89 -8.65
C PRO A 54 8.09 8.95 -9.01
N LYS A 55 9.10 9.44 -9.72
CA LYS A 55 10.31 8.66 -10.05
C LYS A 55 11.06 8.22 -8.81
N LEU A 56 11.21 9.10 -7.82
CA LEU A 56 11.89 8.79 -6.57
C LEU A 56 11.11 7.76 -5.78
N MET A 57 9.80 7.96 -5.67
CA MET A 57 8.90 7.01 -5.01
C MET A 57 8.98 5.63 -5.68
N SER A 58 8.92 5.59 -7.00
CA SER A 58 9.01 4.35 -7.77
C SER A 58 10.33 3.63 -7.53
N ALA A 59 11.44 4.36 -7.50
CA ALA A 59 12.76 3.78 -7.22
C ALA A 59 12.81 3.16 -5.82
N ASN A 60 12.25 3.83 -4.82
CA ASN A 60 12.17 3.30 -3.46
C ASN A 60 11.31 2.04 -3.38
N LEU A 61 10.15 2.04 -4.03
CA LEU A 61 9.27 0.88 -4.08
C LEU A 61 9.92 -0.29 -4.81
N ASP A 62 10.66 -0.02 -5.88
CA ASP A 62 11.41 -1.04 -6.62
C ASP A 62 12.42 -1.73 -5.72
N GLN A 63 13.17 -0.98 -4.94
CA GLN A 63 14.13 -1.54 -3.98
C GLN A 63 13.45 -2.34 -2.89
N ILE A 64 12.28 -1.87 -2.41
CA ILE A 64 11.50 -2.61 -1.42
C ILE A 64 11.10 -3.98 -1.99
N ILE A 65 10.58 -4.01 -3.21
CA ILE A 65 10.18 -5.24 -3.88
C ILE A 65 11.37 -6.19 -4.02
N GLU A 66 12.52 -5.68 -4.45
CA GLU A 66 13.73 -6.48 -4.61
C GLU A 66 14.19 -7.10 -3.29
N GLN A 67 14.16 -6.34 -2.20
CA GLN A 67 14.54 -6.84 -0.89
C GLN A 67 13.57 -7.90 -0.37
N VAL A 68 12.27 -7.71 -0.60
CA VAL A 68 11.24 -8.68 -0.21
C VAL A 68 11.48 -10.00 -0.95
N LYS A 69 11.70 -9.94 -2.26
CA LYS A 69 12.00 -11.14 -3.06
C LYS A 69 13.29 -11.81 -2.61
N ALA A 70 14.33 -11.04 -2.34
CA ALA A 70 15.63 -11.57 -1.89
C ALA A 70 15.51 -12.27 -0.55
N ALA A 71 14.57 -11.89 0.30
CA ALA A 71 14.29 -12.54 1.57
C ALA A 71 13.42 -13.80 1.42
N GLY A 72 13.03 -14.15 0.20
CA GLY A 72 12.20 -15.32 -0.07
C GLY A 72 10.71 -15.08 0.17
N ALA A 73 10.29 -13.83 0.40
CA ALA A 73 8.91 -13.47 0.62
C ALA A 73 8.24 -13.06 -0.70
N LYS A 74 6.91 -13.14 -0.72
CA LYS A 74 6.10 -12.74 -1.87
C LYS A 74 5.61 -11.30 -1.67
N PRO A 75 6.01 -10.35 -2.54
CA PRO A 75 5.51 -8.98 -2.45
C PRO A 75 4.13 -8.85 -3.11
N ILE A 76 3.26 -8.07 -2.49
CA ILE A 76 1.98 -7.65 -3.04
C ILE A 76 1.90 -6.15 -2.82
N MET A 77 1.55 -5.38 -3.86
CA MET A 77 1.42 -3.93 -3.78
C MET A 77 -0.04 -3.52 -3.59
N MET A 78 -0.24 -2.40 -2.92
CA MET A 78 -1.53 -1.71 -2.86
C MET A 78 -1.45 -0.49 -3.77
N GLN A 79 -2.43 -0.33 -4.67
CA GLN A 79 -2.56 0.90 -5.46
C GLN A 79 -2.91 2.05 -4.52
N ILE A 80 -2.18 3.16 -4.62
CA ILE A 80 -2.43 4.37 -3.83
C ILE A 80 -2.85 5.49 -4.79
N LYS A 81 -3.80 6.30 -4.35
CA LYS A 81 -4.23 7.53 -5.04
C LYS A 81 -4.21 8.69 -4.06
N ILE A 82 -3.97 9.87 -4.56
CA ILE A 82 -3.94 11.10 -3.74
C ILE A 82 -5.06 12.04 -4.19
N PRO A 83 -5.42 13.03 -3.33
CA PRO A 83 -6.48 13.97 -3.69
C PRO A 83 -6.19 14.72 -5.00
N PRO A 84 -7.23 15.07 -5.78
CA PRO A 84 -7.04 15.67 -7.11
C PRO A 84 -6.47 17.08 -7.09
N ASN A 85 -6.43 17.74 -5.94
CA ASN A 85 -5.90 19.11 -5.81
C ASN A 85 -4.39 19.22 -6.02
N TYR A 86 -3.68 18.10 -6.18
CA TYR A 86 -2.24 18.10 -6.49
C TYR A 86 -1.95 18.30 -7.98
N GLY A 87 -2.99 18.43 -8.81
CA GLY A 87 -2.86 18.63 -10.23
C GLY A 87 -3.00 17.33 -11.03
N LYS A 88 -3.68 17.45 -12.17
CA LYS A 88 -4.01 16.29 -13.01
C LYS A 88 -2.77 15.52 -13.47
N ARG A 89 -1.73 16.25 -13.92
CA ARG A 89 -0.51 15.63 -14.44
C ARG A 89 0.24 14.86 -13.35
N TYR A 90 0.39 15.48 -12.18
CA TYR A 90 1.06 14.84 -11.05
C TYR A 90 0.30 13.59 -10.59
N ASN A 91 -1.03 13.70 -10.47
CA ASN A 91 -1.85 12.57 -10.06
C ASN A 91 -1.76 11.41 -11.04
N GLN A 92 -1.77 11.69 -12.34
CA GLN A 92 -1.62 10.65 -13.36
C GLN A 92 -0.26 9.96 -13.28
N GLN A 93 0.81 10.72 -13.12
CA GLN A 93 2.16 10.17 -12.98
C GLN A 93 2.30 9.34 -11.71
N PHE A 94 1.73 9.83 -10.62
CA PHE A 94 1.73 9.14 -9.33
C PHE A 94 1.03 7.79 -9.43
N GLU A 95 -0.20 7.78 -9.93
CA GLU A 95 -0.98 6.55 -10.06
C GLU A 95 -0.34 5.56 -11.03
N TYR A 96 0.15 6.06 -12.16
CA TYR A 96 0.80 5.22 -13.17
C TYR A 96 2.06 4.54 -12.65
N ALA A 97 2.79 5.20 -11.75
CA ALA A 97 4.04 4.64 -11.21
C ALA A 97 3.81 3.29 -10.54
N PHE A 98 2.71 3.12 -9.81
CA PHE A 98 2.37 1.85 -9.16
C PHE A 98 2.09 0.75 -10.20
N ALA A 99 1.24 1.05 -11.17
CA ALA A 99 0.87 0.06 -12.20
C ALA A 99 2.08 -0.34 -13.05
N ALA A 100 2.90 0.61 -13.44
CA ALA A 100 4.10 0.35 -14.23
C ALA A 100 5.10 -0.53 -13.47
N LEU A 101 5.31 -0.24 -12.18
CA LEU A 101 6.24 -1.00 -11.36
C LEU A 101 5.72 -2.43 -11.11
N ALA A 102 4.42 -2.58 -10.85
CA ALA A 102 3.81 -3.89 -10.68
C ALA A 102 3.99 -4.76 -11.92
N ASP A 103 3.82 -4.17 -13.10
CA ASP A 103 4.01 -4.86 -14.37
C ASP A 103 5.48 -5.25 -14.58
N GLN A 104 6.41 -4.31 -14.38
CA GLN A 104 7.85 -4.56 -14.53
C GLN A 104 8.36 -5.64 -13.60
N GLN A 105 7.90 -5.65 -12.37
CA GLN A 105 8.35 -6.58 -11.33
C GLN A 105 7.53 -7.87 -11.29
N ASN A 106 6.47 -7.95 -12.08
CA ASN A 106 5.54 -9.06 -12.08
C ASN A 106 4.95 -9.31 -10.68
N VAL A 107 4.48 -8.24 -10.05
CA VAL A 107 3.94 -8.22 -8.68
C VAL A 107 2.45 -7.95 -8.72
N PRO A 108 1.62 -8.71 -7.97
CA PRO A 108 0.20 -8.40 -7.86
C PRO A 108 -0.02 -7.02 -7.25
N ILE A 109 -1.02 -6.30 -7.76
CA ILE A 109 -1.41 -4.99 -7.24
C ILE A 109 -2.89 -5.02 -6.89
N LEU A 110 -3.21 -4.64 -5.64
CA LEU A 110 -4.58 -4.57 -5.16
C LEU A 110 -5.17 -3.19 -5.47
N PRO A 111 -6.49 -3.11 -5.72
CA PRO A 111 -7.16 -1.82 -5.98
C PRO A 111 -7.07 -0.88 -4.78
N PHE A 112 -7.14 0.42 -5.04
CA PHE A 112 -7.16 1.43 -4.00
C PHE A 112 -8.48 1.38 -3.23
N PHE A 113 -8.43 0.96 -1.98
CA PHE A 113 -9.65 0.72 -1.19
C PHE A 113 -10.47 1.99 -0.91
N LEU A 114 -9.82 3.16 -0.85
CA LEU A 114 -10.52 4.42 -0.59
C LEU A 114 -11.42 4.88 -1.75
N GLU A 115 -11.23 4.35 -2.95
CA GLU A 115 -12.12 4.67 -4.08
C GLU A 115 -13.59 4.41 -3.76
N HIS A 116 -13.84 3.37 -2.96
CA HIS A 116 -15.20 2.98 -2.60
C HIS A 116 -15.75 3.72 -1.38
N ILE A 117 -14.86 4.30 -0.57
CA ILE A 117 -15.22 4.98 0.69
C ILE A 117 -15.34 6.47 0.50
N ILE A 118 -14.49 7.04 -0.34
CA ILE A 118 -14.41 8.50 -0.56
C ILE A 118 -15.74 9.08 -1.03
N LEU A 119 -16.58 8.26 -1.69
CA LEU A 119 -17.92 8.62 -2.13
C LEU A 119 -18.93 8.60 -0.99
N LYS A 120 -18.53 8.18 0.22
CA LYS A 120 -19.37 8.15 1.41
C LYS A 120 -18.77 9.09 2.46
N PRO A 121 -19.12 10.38 2.43
CA PRO A 121 -18.51 11.37 3.33
C PRO A 121 -18.62 10.99 4.81
N GLU A 122 -19.68 10.29 5.19
CA GLU A 122 -19.90 9.84 6.57
C GLU A 122 -18.84 8.83 7.05
N TRP A 123 -18.08 8.23 6.15
CA TRP A 123 -17.02 7.29 6.48
C TRP A 123 -15.62 7.91 6.50
N MET A 124 -15.53 9.20 6.15
CA MET A 124 -14.25 9.92 6.07
C MET A 124 -14.12 10.92 7.22
N MET A 125 -12.90 11.09 7.71
CA MET A 125 -12.59 12.17 8.66
C MET A 125 -12.64 13.52 7.95
N ASN A 126 -12.68 14.61 8.72
CA ASN A 126 -12.81 15.97 8.18
C ASN A 126 -11.71 16.36 7.20
N ASP A 127 -10.54 15.73 7.26
CA ASP A 127 -9.45 15.98 6.34
C ASP A 127 -9.69 15.42 4.93
N GLY A 128 -10.72 14.57 4.75
CA GLY A 128 -11.02 13.93 3.47
C GLY A 128 -9.98 12.89 3.03
N LEU A 129 -9.03 12.55 3.89
CA LEU A 129 -7.93 11.64 3.58
C LEU A 129 -8.00 10.33 4.37
N HIS A 130 -8.45 10.39 5.61
CA HIS A 130 -8.46 9.25 6.51
C HIS A 130 -9.89 8.75 6.74
N PRO A 131 -10.12 7.44 6.65
CA PRO A 131 -11.43 6.86 6.98
C PRO A 131 -11.72 6.98 8.47
N LYS A 132 -13.00 7.17 8.81
CA LYS A 132 -13.45 7.13 10.19
C LYS A 132 -13.38 5.70 10.72
N PRO A 133 -13.36 5.53 12.06
CA PRO A 133 -13.39 4.18 12.66
C PRO A 133 -14.56 3.33 12.17
N GLU A 134 -15.70 3.92 11.88
CA GLU A 134 -16.89 3.22 11.39
C GLU A 134 -16.67 2.53 10.04
N ALA A 135 -15.72 3.02 9.24
CA ALA A 135 -15.39 2.43 7.94
C ALA A 135 -14.41 1.26 8.05
N GLN A 136 -13.74 1.08 9.18
CA GLN A 136 -12.69 0.08 9.34
C GLN A 136 -13.13 -1.36 9.08
N PRO A 137 -14.32 -1.81 9.57
CA PRO A 137 -14.77 -3.16 9.25
C PRO A 137 -14.95 -3.40 7.75
N TRP A 138 -15.46 -2.41 7.03
CA TRP A 138 -15.63 -2.51 5.57
C TRP A 138 -14.27 -2.58 4.88
N ILE A 139 -13.31 -1.75 5.30
CA ILE A 139 -11.96 -1.74 4.73
C ILE A 139 -11.29 -3.10 4.97
N ALA A 140 -11.39 -3.63 6.17
CA ALA A 140 -10.81 -4.93 6.51
C ALA A 140 -11.39 -6.04 5.63
N GLU A 141 -12.70 -6.03 5.41
CA GLU A 141 -13.38 -7.00 4.56
C GLU A 141 -12.90 -6.88 3.11
N PHE A 142 -12.86 -5.66 2.59
CA PHE A 142 -12.43 -5.40 1.20
C PHE A 142 -10.99 -5.88 0.98
N VAL A 143 -10.07 -5.50 1.86
CA VAL A 143 -8.66 -5.86 1.73
C VAL A 143 -8.48 -7.38 1.90
N ALA A 144 -9.21 -7.99 2.83
CA ALA A 144 -9.14 -9.43 3.04
C ALA A 144 -9.59 -10.21 1.81
N GLU A 145 -10.67 -9.80 1.17
CA GLU A 145 -11.16 -10.43 -0.05
C GLU A 145 -10.15 -10.32 -1.20
N GLU A 146 -9.56 -9.13 -1.37
CA GLU A 146 -8.56 -8.92 -2.42
C GLU A 146 -7.27 -9.70 -2.17
N LEU A 147 -6.83 -9.80 -0.92
CA LEU A 147 -5.62 -10.54 -0.56
C LEU A 147 -5.78 -12.04 -0.64
N TYR A 148 -6.97 -12.55 -0.31
CA TYR A 148 -7.21 -13.99 -0.19
C TYR A 148 -6.76 -14.78 -1.40
N GLN A 149 -6.99 -14.25 -2.58
CA GLN A 149 -6.63 -14.91 -3.84
C GLN A 149 -5.12 -15.08 -4.03
N TYR A 150 -4.31 -14.30 -3.32
CA TYR A 150 -2.85 -14.32 -3.43
C TYR A 150 -2.18 -15.09 -2.28
N LEU A 151 -2.94 -15.51 -1.29
CA LEU A 151 -2.43 -16.28 -0.17
C LEU A 151 -2.62 -17.77 -0.40
#